data_4f867d1ada674901b0c5e6777f423a22
#
_entry.id   4f867d1ada674901b0c5e6777f423a22
#
_cell.length_a   1.000
_cell.length_b   1.000
_cell.length_c   1.000
_cell.angle_alpha   90.00
_cell.angle_beta   90.00
_cell.angle_gamma   90.00
#
_symmetry.space_group_name_H-M   'P 1'
#
loop_
_entity.id
_entity.type
_entity.pdbx_description
1 polymer ?
#
loop_
_entity_poly.entity_id
_entity_poly.type
_entity_poly.pdbx_seq_one_letter_code
_entity_poly.pdbx_strand_id
1 'polypeptide(L)'
;GLTIGGITPDGRDAVNELTYLFLDAEADVGLTAEDVVVRISRYNPEKFVIRACEVARDLHGKLKFVSDDTSIPSLLQMGTPLEDARDYVSVGCHNPSIPYRAHDPNGNVVNCGLMIELALNNGVFRQTGERIGAETGDPRSFTSFDQVREAFMIQFRYLMRATFIFKNADMQMFGEHSACPLLSSVYPVCLEKGIDIYQGGTFPLLSHTTGLGCLADVGDSLAAIKKV
;
A
#
# COMPACT_ATOMS: atom_id res chain seq x y z
N GLY A 1 9.22 -2.75 -11.65
CA GLY A 1 7.86 -2.51 -12.13
C GLY A 1 7.76 -1.32 -13.07
N LEU A 2 6.73 -1.31 -13.88
CA LEU A 2 6.41 -0.22 -14.81
C LEU A 2 5.12 0.45 -14.34
N THR A 3 5.09 1.79 -14.33
CA THR A 3 3.87 2.57 -14.03
C THR A 3 3.44 3.32 -15.29
N ILE A 4 2.19 3.15 -15.71
CA ILE A 4 1.64 3.74 -16.94
C ILE A 4 0.30 4.46 -16.67
N GLY A 5 -0.10 5.37 -17.56
CA GLY A 5 -1.36 6.13 -17.42
C GLY A 5 -1.30 7.26 -16.40
N GLY A 6 -2.44 7.61 -15.82
CA GLY A 6 -2.57 8.70 -14.87
C GLY A 6 -2.48 10.09 -15.50
N ILE A 7 -1.97 11.05 -14.74
CA ILE A 7 -1.76 12.43 -15.19
C ILE A 7 -0.28 12.81 -15.15
N THR A 8 0.09 13.77 -15.99
CA THR A 8 1.42 14.39 -16.02
C THR A 8 1.62 15.35 -14.83
N PRO A 9 2.86 15.77 -14.51
CA PRO A 9 3.13 16.75 -13.44
C PRO A 9 2.34 18.05 -13.60
N ASP A 10 2.09 18.51 -14.82
CA ASP A 10 1.28 19.69 -15.13
C ASP A 10 -0.24 19.42 -15.18
N GLY A 11 -0.67 18.18 -14.86
CA GLY A 11 -2.07 17.82 -14.65
C GLY A 11 -2.86 17.45 -15.91
N ARG A 12 -2.19 17.17 -17.03
CA ARG A 12 -2.82 16.68 -18.26
C ARG A 12 -2.90 15.15 -18.28
N ASP A 13 -3.69 14.60 -19.18
CA ASP A 13 -3.70 13.17 -19.47
C ASP A 13 -2.30 12.67 -19.88
N ALA A 14 -1.80 11.64 -19.20
CA ALA A 14 -0.50 11.04 -19.48
C ALA A 14 -0.57 9.84 -20.44
N VAL A 15 -1.79 9.41 -20.82
CA VAL A 15 -2.00 8.29 -21.74
C VAL A 15 -1.56 8.69 -23.15
N ASN A 16 -0.74 7.86 -23.76
CA ASN A 16 -0.22 8.05 -25.11
C ASN A 16 -0.10 6.69 -25.83
N GLU A 17 0.39 6.70 -27.06
CA GLU A 17 0.54 5.48 -27.87
C GLU A 17 1.44 4.43 -27.19
N LEU A 18 2.50 4.86 -26.52
CA LEU A 18 3.40 3.97 -25.80
C LEU A 18 2.70 3.25 -24.63
N THR A 19 1.73 3.91 -24.00
CA THR A 19 0.89 3.29 -22.95
C THR A 19 0.13 2.07 -23.47
N TYR A 20 -0.44 2.16 -24.67
CA TYR A 20 -1.14 1.04 -25.31
C TYR A 20 -0.17 -0.05 -25.74
N LEU A 21 0.99 0.29 -26.28
CA LEU A 21 2.02 -0.68 -26.67
C LEU A 21 2.50 -1.50 -25.46
N PHE A 22 2.66 -0.89 -24.30
CA PHE A 22 2.99 -1.63 -23.08
C PHE A 22 1.88 -2.59 -22.65
N LEU A 23 0.61 -2.16 -22.74
CA LEU A 23 -0.51 -3.04 -22.44
C LEU A 23 -0.60 -4.22 -23.41
N ASP A 24 -0.38 -3.98 -24.69
CA ASP A 24 -0.41 -5.01 -25.74
C ASP A 24 0.76 -5.99 -25.56
N ALA A 25 1.96 -5.49 -25.31
CA ALA A 25 3.14 -6.32 -25.02
C ALA A 25 2.95 -7.19 -23.79
N GLU A 26 2.33 -6.65 -22.72
CA GLU A 26 2.01 -7.42 -21.51
C GLU A 26 1.01 -8.55 -21.80
N ALA A 27 -0.02 -8.25 -22.62
CA ALA A 27 -1.01 -9.24 -23.04
C ALA A 27 -0.37 -10.37 -23.89
N ASP A 28 0.51 -10.00 -24.82
CA ASP A 28 1.15 -10.94 -25.75
C ASP A 28 2.18 -11.84 -25.06
N VAL A 29 2.97 -11.28 -24.16
CA VAL A 29 4.07 -12.03 -23.49
C VAL A 29 3.56 -12.81 -22.28
N GLY A 30 2.60 -12.28 -21.53
CA GLY A 30 1.97 -12.97 -20.40
C GLY A 30 2.93 -13.34 -19.27
N LEU A 31 3.96 -12.52 -18.98
CA LEU A 31 4.91 -12.77 -17.90
C LEU A 31 4.23 -12.80 -16.55
N THR A 32 4.68 -13.68 -15.66
CA THR A 32 4.09 -13.84 -14.32
C THR A 32 4.73 -12.95 -13.25
N ALA A 33 5.92 -12.42 -13.50
CA ALA A 33 6.74 -11.75 -12.48
C ALA A 33 6.89 -10.24 -12.65
N GLU A 34 6.60 -9.68 -13.82
CA GLU A 34 6.70 -8.24 -14.04
C GLU A 34 5.45 -7.52 -13.52
N ASP A 35 5.66 -6.52 -12.66
CA ASP A 35 4.57 -5.69 -12.16
C ASP A 35 4.33 -4.50 -13.08
N VAL A 36 3.16 -4.47 -13.70
CA VAL A 36 2.66 -3.28 -14.41
C VAL A 36 1.55 -2.66 -13.58
N VAL A 37 1.75 -1.40 -13.21
CA VAL A 37 0.76 -0.61 -12.47
C VAL A 37 0.12 0.41 -13.39
N VAL A 38 -1.19 0.34 -13.47
CA VAL A 38 -2.04 1.23 -14.26
C VAL A 38 -2.58 2.33 -13.34
N ARG A 39 -2.11 3.56 -13.54
CA ARG A 39 -2.68 4.73 -12.88
C ARG A 39 -3.92 5.17 -13.65
N ILE A 40 -5.02 5.35 -12.93
CA ILE A 40 -6.29 5.81 -13.50
C ILE A 40 -6.65 7.16 -12.90
N SER A 41 -6.99 8.09 -13.80
CA SER A 41 -7.51 9.41 -13.48
C SER A 41 -8.82 9.65 -14.24
N ARG A 42 -9.69 10.49 -13.70
CA ARG A 42 -10.89 10.97 -14.39
C ARG A 42 -10.62 11.66 -15.72
N TYR A 43 -9.37 12.07 -15.98
CA TYR A 43 -8.93 12.72 -17.21
C TYR A 43 -8.47 11.73 -18.28
N ASN A 44 -8.33 10.45 -17.96
CA ASN A 44 -7.89 9.45 -18.91
C ASN A 44 -9.02 9.03 -19.85
N PRO A 45 -8.71 8.69 -21.11
CA PRO A 45 -9.70 8.20 -22.07
C PRO A 45 -10.35 6.89 -21.62
N GLU A 46 -11.66 6.76 -21.75
CA GLU A 46 -12.41 5.55 -21.43
C GLU A 46 -11.83 4.30 -22.13
N LYS A 47 -11.43 4.43 -23.40
CA LYS A 47 -10.80 3.36 -24.18
C LYS A 47 -9.53 2.80 -23.52
N PHE A 48 -8.76 3.64 -22.80
CA PHE A 48 -7.59 3.19 -22.07
C PHE A 48 -8.00 2.33 -20.86
N VAL A 49 -8.98 2.78 -20.10
CA VAL A 49 -9.47 2.03 -18.94
C VAL A 49 -10.03 0.67 -19.36
N ILE A 50 -10.83 0.66 -20.46
CA ILE A 50 -11.38 -0.59 -21.02
C ILE A 50 -10.24 -1.52 -21.43
N ARG A 51 -9.25 -1.03 -22.19
CA ARG A 51 -8.11 -1.87 -22.63
C ARG A 51 -7.33 -2.44 -21.47
N ALA A 52 -7.05 -1.63 -20.44
CA ALA A 52 -6.37 -2.10 -19.23
C ALA A 52 -7.18 -3.19 -18.50
N CYS A 53 -8.52 -3.06 -18.42
CA CYS A 53 -9.39 -4.07 -17.84
C CYS A 53 -9.41 -5.37 -18.65
N GLU A 54 -9.41 -5.29 -19.99
CA GLU A 54 -9.32 -6.46 -20.88
C GLU A 54 -8.02 -7.23 -20.61
N VAL A 55 -6.89 -6.53 -20.62
CA VAL A 55 -5.58 -7.14 -20.35
C VAL A 55 -5.53 -7.73 -18.92
N ALA A 56 -6.07 -7.03 -17.93
CA ALA A 56 -6.15 -7.53 -16.56
C ALA A 56 -6.97 -8.83 -16.44
N ARG A 57 -8.10 -8.91 -17.17
CA ARG A 57 -8.91 -10.12 -17.25
C ARG A 57 -8.13 -11.29 -17.86
N ASP A 58 -7.47 -11.05 -18.96
CA ASP A 58 -6.76 -12.08 -19.72
C ASP A 58 -5.49 -12.56 -18.99
N LEU A 59 -4.89 -11.71 -18.18
CA LEU A 59 -3.75 -12.01 -17.30
C LEU A 59 -4.15 -12.38 -15.85
N HIS A 60 -5.40 -12.74 -15.62
CA HIS A 60 -5.90 -13.18 -14.31
C HIS A 60 -5.60 -12.19 -13.16
N GLY A 61 -5.71 -10.88 -13.43
CA GLY A 61 -5.52 -9.84 -12.42
C GLY A 61 -4.07 -9.46 -12.13
N LYS A 62 -3.14 -9.79 -13.02
CA LYS A 62 -1.72 -9.40 -12.88
C LYS A 62 -1.53 -7.88 -12.89
N LEU A 63 -2.28 -7.15 -13.72
CA LEU A 63 -2.24 -5.70 -13.71
C LEU A 63 -2.76 -5.14 -12.39
N LYS A 64 -2.03 -4.19 -11.83
CA LYS A 64 -2.42 -3.48 -10.61
C LYS A 64 -2.99 -2.12 -10.97
N PHE A 65 -4.09 -1.76 -10.35
CA PHE A 65 -4.76 -0.48 -10.58
C PHE A 65 -4.62 0.43 -9.38
N VAL A 66 -4.22 1.67 -9.62
CA VAL A 66 -4.18 2.73 -8.60
C VAL A 66 -4.90 3.97 -9.11
N SER A 67 -5.59 4.66 -8.22
CA SER A 67 -6.36 5.84 -8.56
C SER A 67 -5.59 7.12 -8.24
N ASP A 68 -5.35 7.96 -9.25
CA ASP A 68 -4.77 9.30 -9.07
C ASP A 68 -5.66 10.17 -8.21
N ASP A 69 -6.99 10.00 -8.32
CA ASP A 69 -7.99 10.77 -7.55
C ASP A 69 -7.93 10.47 -6.04
N THR A 70 -7.27 9.38 -5.64
CA THR A 70 -7.04 9.00 -4.23
C THR A 70 -5.58 9.20 -3.82
N SER A 71 -4.64 8.76 -4.66
CA SER A 71 -3.21 8.78 -4.34
C SER A 71 -2.65 10.21 -4.26
N ILE A 72 -2.99 11.07 -5.22
CA ILE A 72 -2.50 12.45 -5.24
C ILE A 72 -2.96 13.25 -4.02
N PRO A 73 -4.26 13.28 -3.65
CA PRO A 73 -4.69 13.94 -2.43
C PRO A 73 -4.02 13.38 -1.16
N SER A 74 -3.79 12.09 -1.09
CA SER A 74 -3.09 11.46 0.03
C SER A 74 -1.64 11.96 0.15
N LEU A 75 -0.91 12.01 -0.97
CA LEU A 75 0.46 12.54 -1.00
C LEU A 75 0.51 14.03 -0.62
N LEU A 76 -0.46 14.84 -1.06
CA LEU A 76 -0.58 16.25 -0.67
C LEU A 76 -0.81 16.41 0.83
N GLN A 77 -1.64 15.57 1.44
CA GLN A 77 -1.88 15.57 2.89
C GLN A 77 -0.61 15.23 3.68
N MET A 78 0.30 14.47 3.08
CA MET A 78 1.62 14.15 3.63
C MET A 78 2.65 15.27 3.43
N GLY A 79 2.28 16.39 2.76
CA GLY A 79 3.15 17.53 2.51
C GLY A 79 3.98 17.43 1.22
N THR A 80 3.68 16.47 0.34
CA THR A 80 4.34 16.38 -0.98
C THR A 80 3.89 17.55 -1.87
N PRO A 81 4.80 18.26 -2.56
CA PRO A 81 4.42 19.28 -3.53
C PRO A 81 3.53 18.73 -4.64
N LEU A 82 2.62 19.55 -5.18
CA LEU A 82 1.62 19.09 -6.15
C LEU A 82 2.22 18.47 -7.41
N GLU A 83 3.28 19.05 -7.92
CA GLU A 83 4.00 18.57 -9.11
C GLU A 83 4.59 17.18 -8.85
N ASP A 84 5.29 17.02 -7.72
CA ASP A 84 5.86 15.74 -7.27
C ASP A 84 4.76 14.70 -6.98
N ALA A 85 3.66 15.12 -6.35
CA ALA A 85 2.54 14.23 -6.07
C ALA A 85 1.86 13.72 -7.34
N ARG A 86 1.85 14.48 -8.42
CA ARG A 86 1.35 14.06 -9.73
C ARG A 86 2.31 13.14 -10.47
N ASP A 87 3.61 13.27 -10.21
CA ASP A 87 4.68 12.46 -10.83
C ASP A 87 4.98 11.17 -10.06
N TYR A 88 4.11 10.76 -9.14
CA TYR A 88 4.33 9.54 -8.39
C TYR A 88 4.34 8.29 -9.28
N VAL A 89 5.14 7.33 -8.89
CA VAL A 89 5.13 5.96 -9.41
C VAL A 89 4.67 4.99 -8.33
N SER A 90 4.21 3.82 -8.73
CA SER A 90 3.92 2.75 -7.78
C SER A 90 5.09 1.79 -7.71
N VAL A 91 5.60 1.56 -6.52
CA VAL A 91 6.73 0.66 -6.25
C VAL A 91 6.22 -0.60 -5.55
N GLY A 92 6.76 -1.74 -5.92
CA GLY A 92 6.29 -3.02 -5.41
C GLY A 92 4.84 -3.27 -5.78
N CYS A 93 3.99 -3.48 -4.78
CA CYS A 93 2.57 -3.79 -5.03
C CYS A 93 1.74 -2.54 -5.37
N HIS A 94 1.70 -1.55 -4.47
CA HIS A 94 0.86 -0.36 -4.61
C HIS A 94 1.43 0.87 -3.89
N ASN A 95 2.70 0.83 -3.46
CA ASN A 95 3.27 1.90 -2.66
C ASN A 95 3.58 3.11 -3.54
N PRO A 96 2.92 4.26 -3.34
CA PRO A 96 3.25 5.46 -4.07
C PRO A 96 4.65 5.94 -3.65
N SER A 97 5.49 6.22 -4.63
CA SER A 97 6.84 6.75 -4.43
C SER A 97 7.06 7.93 -5.35
N ILE A 98 7.88 8.88 -4.94
CA ILE A 98 8.26 10.02 -5.76
C ILE A 98 9.63 9.72 -6.36
N PRO A 99 9.76 9.60 -7.69
CA PRO A 99 11.02 9.29 -8.34
C PRO A 99 12.15 10.23 -7.88
N TYR A 100 13.28 9.64 -7.51
CA TYR A 100 14.50 10.34 -7.08
C TYR A 100 14.40 11.22 -5.81
N ARG A 101 13.21 11.28 -5.16
CA ARG A 101 12.97 12.10 -3.97
C ARG A 101 12.52 11.33 -2.74
N ALA A 102 11.74 10.27 -2.94
CA ALA A 102 11.20 9.49 -1.84
C ALA A 102 11.50 8.01 -2.05
N HIS A 103 11.76 7.31 -0.96
CA HIS A 103 12.00 5.88 -0.93
C HIS A 103 11.24 5.26 0.24
N ASP A 104 10.54 4.17 -0.01
CA ASP A 104 9.96 3.33 1.04
C ASP A 104 10.79 2.04 1.16
N PRO A 105 11.78 2.02 2.07
CA PRO A 105 12.70 0.90 2.17
C PRO A 105 12.04 -0.37 2.72
N ASN A 106 10.97 -0.23 3.47
CA ASN A 106 10.41 -1.32 4.29
C ASN A 106 8.89 -1.27 4.36
N GLY A 107 8.22 -1.58 3.26
CA GLY A 107 6.78 -1.88 3.30
C GLY A 107 6.53 -3.07 4.21
N ASN A 108 5.46 -3.01 5.00
CA ASN A 108 4.98 -4.15 5.77
C ASN A 108 3.51 -4.44 5.44
N VAL A 109 3.06 -5.65 5.73
CA VAL A 109 1.66 -6.04 5.54
C VAL A 109 1.12 -6.55 6.86
N VAL A 110 0.00 -6.01 7.29
CA VAL A 110 -0.73 -6.47 8.47
C VAL A 110 -1.89 -7.36 8.03
N ASN A 111 -1.98 -8.55 8.62
CA ASN A 111 -3.07 -9.49 8.34
C ASN A 111 -4.33 -9.08 9.12
N CYS A 112 -5.27 -8.43 8.43
CA CYS A 112 -6.54 -8.01 9.03
C CYS A 112 -7.47 -9.18 9.34
N GLY A 113 -7.34 -10.32 8.66
CA GLY A 113 -8.06 -11.56 8.98
C GLY A 113 -7.73 -12.08 10.37
N LEU A 114 -6.46 -11.99 10.79
CA LEU A 114 -6.05 -12.32 12.15
C LEU A 114 -6.77 -11.45 13.20
N MET A 115 -7.08 -10.21 12.89
CA MET A 115 -7.78 -9.31 13.82
C MET A 115 -9.21 -9.77 14.13
N ILE A 116 -9.90 -10.38 13.14
CA ILE A 116 -11.21 -11.02 13.39
C ILE A 116 -11.04 -12.25 14.28
N GLU A 117 -10.05 -13.10 14.00
CA GLU A 117 -9.76 -14.25 14.85
C GLU A 117 -9.50 -13.82 16.29
N LEU A 118 -8.68 -12.81 16.51
CA LEU A 118 -8.38 -12.28 17.83
C LEU A 118 -9.61 -11.65 18.50
N ALA A 119 -10.47 -10.96 17.75
CA ALA A 119 -11.74 -10.42 18.28
C ALA A 119 -12.67 -11.53 18.77
N LEU A 120 -12.74 -12.66 18.04
CA LEU A 120 -13.55 -13.82 18.37
C LEU A 120 -12.90 -14.77 19.39
N ASN A 121 -11.68 -14.48 19.87
CA ASN A 121 -10.95 -15.27 20.85
C ASN A 121 -10.37 -14.39 21.97
N ASN A 122 -10.97 -13.23 22.24
CA ASN A 122 -10.54 -12.32 23.30
C ASN A 122 -9.04 -12.00 23.28
N GLY A 123 -8.49 -11.75 22.10
CA GLY A 123 -7.07 -11.44 21.90
C GLY A 123 -6.11 -12.64 21.96
N VAL A 124 -6.62 -13.86 22.06
CA VAL A 124 -5.79 -15.08 22.12
C VAL A 124 -5.62 -15.65 20.71
N PHE A 125 -4.38 -15.92 20.33
CA PHE A 125 -4.05 -16.57 19.06
C PHE A 125 -4.24 -18.09 19.19
N ARG A 126 -5.14 -18.64 18.41
CA ARG A 126 -5.58 -20.03 18.55
C ARG A 126 -4.48 -21.07 18.35
N GLN A 127 -3.50 -20.78 17.48
CA GLN A 127 -2.45 -21.74 17.16
C GLN A 127 -1.48 -21.95 18.32
N THR A 128 -1.17 -20.91 19.10
CA THR A 128 -0.21 -20.97 20.21
C THR A 128 -0.88 -20.94 21.57
N GLY A 129 -2.13 -20.48 21.66
CA GLY A 129 -2.80 -20.23 22.93
C GLY A 129 -2.32 -18.96 23.64
N GLU A 130 -1.43 -18.19 23.03
CA GLU A 130 -0.88 -16.97 23.63
C GLU A 130 -1.78 -15.76 23.34
N ARG A 131 -1.82 -14.85 24.30
CA ARG A 131 -2.46 -13.55 24.10
C ARG A 131 -1.52 -12.60 23.35
N ILE A 132 -1.82 -12.35 22.09
CA ILE A 132 -1.08 -11.40 21.24
C ILE A 132 -1.90 -10.15 20.89
N GLY A 133 -3.19 -10.14 21.19
CA GLY A 133 -4.11 -9.04 20.96
C GLY A 133 -4.63 -8.42 22.28
N ALA A 134 -5.44 -7.37 22.13
CA ALA A 134 -6.12 -6.73 23.25
C ALA A 134 -7.20 -7.63 23.86
N GLU A 135 -7.53 -7.41 25.12
CA GLU A 135 -8.72 -8.01 25.73
C GLU A 135 -9.99 -7.32 25.23
N THR A 136 -10.91 -8.10 24.67
CA THR A 136 -12.18 -7.60 24.09
C THR A 136 -13.41 -8.24 24.71
N GLY A 137 -13.21 -9.10 25.73
CA GLY A 137 -14.26 -9.86 26.40
C GLY A 137 -14.54 -11.21 25.74
N ASP A 138 -15.38 -12.02 26.40
CA ASP A 138 -15.80 -13.32 25.88
C ASP A 138 -16.78 -13.12 24.71
N PRO A 139 -16.45 -13.52 23.47
CA PRO A 139 -17.32 -13.32 22.31
C PRO A 139 -18.68 -14.03 22.44
N ARG A 140 -18.79 -15.07 23.28
CA ARG A 140 -20.07 -15.74 23.57
C ARG A 140 -21.04 -14.87 24.36
N SER A 141 -20.56 -13.79 24.95
CA SER A 141 -21.38 -12.79 25.65
C SER A 141 -21.88 -11.67 24.73
N PHE A 142 -21.42 -11.61 23.48
CA PHE A 142 -21.86 -10.60 22.52
C PHE A 142 -23.31 -10.87 22.11
N THR A 143 -24.13 -9.82 22.20
CA THR A 143 -25.57 -9.87 21.90
C THR A 143 -25.93 -9.06 20.66
N SER A 144 -24.94 -8.40 20.04
CA SER A 144 -25.16 -7.61 18.83
C SER A 144 -23.93 -7.59 17.92
N PHE A 145 -24.17 -7.39 16.62
CA PHE A 145 -23.10 -7.22 15.65
C PHE A 145 -22.19 -6.03 15.99
N ASP A 146 -22.73 -4.95 16.57
CA ASP A 146 -21.93 -3.79 16.94
C ASP A 146 -20.85 -4.12 17.97
N GLN A 147 -21.12 -5.05 18.90
CA GLN A 147 -20.10 -5.51 19.85
C GLN A 147 -18.98 -6.29 19.16
N VAL A 148 -19.30 -7.13 18.17
CA VAL A 148 -18.30 -7.84 17.36
C VAL A 148 -17.46 -6.83 16.55
N ARG A 149 -18.11 -5.86 15.93
CA ARG A 149 -17.43 -4.80 15.18
C ARG A 149 -16.50 -3.97 16.06
N GLU A 150 -16.95 -3.60 17.27
CA GLU A 150 -16.09 -2.86 18.21
C GLU A 150 -14.92 -3.70 18.71
N ALA A 151 -15.12 -4.98 19.02
CA ALA A 151 -14.03 -5.90 19.35
C ALA A 151 -12.99 -5.99 18.23
N PHE A 152 -13.44 -6.11 16.96
CA PHE A 152 -12.55 -6.05 15.80
C PHE A 152 -11.78 -4.72 15.73
N MET A 153 -12.45 -3.58 15.91
CA MET A 153 -11.81 -2.26 15.86
C MET A 153 -10.81 -2.05 17.00
N ILE A 154 -11.03 -2.65 18.17
CA ILE A 154 -10.06 -2.65 19.27
C ILE A 154 -8.81 -3.43 18.88
N GLN A 155 -8.96 -4.63 18.29
CA GLN A 155 -7.83 -5.42 17.80
C GLN A 155 -7.07 -4.69 16.70
N PHE A 156 -7.81 -4.07 15.75
CA PHE A 156 -7.23 -3.27 14.67
C PHE A 156 -6.33 -2.16 15.24
N ARG A 157 -6.88 -1.33 16.14
CA ARG A 157 -6.11 -0.22 16.76
C ARG A 157 -4.90 -0.72 17.54
N TYR A 158 -5.05 -1.82 18.27
CA TYR A 158 -3.98 -2.42 19.07
C TYR A 158 -2.83 -2.91 18.19
N LEU A 159 -3.11 -3.71 17.17
CA LEU A 159 -2.10 -4.26 16.27
C LEU A 159 -1.48 -3.20 15.37
N MET A 160 -2.26 -2.24 14.88
CA MET A 160 -1.71 -1.11 14.12
C MET A 160 -0.75 -0.27 14.97
N ARG A 161 -1.08 -0.02 16.25
CA ARG A 161 -0.17 0.68 17.15
C ARG A 161 1.13 -0.09 17.37
N ALA A 162 1.06 -1.40 17.59
CA ALA A 162 2.24 -2.25 17.71
C ALA A 162 3.09 -2.24 16.44
N THR A 163 2.44 -2.30 15.27
CA THR A 163 3.09 -2.21 13.97
C THR A 163 3.85 -0.89 13.79
N PHE A 164 3.25 0.25 14.13
CA PHE A 164 3.92 1.55 14.03
C PHE A 164 5.10 1.69 15.01
N ILE A 165 4.97 1.17 16.23
CA ILE A 165 6.09 1.16 17.20
C ILE A 165 7.24 0.33 16.63
N PHE A 166 6.96 -0.86 16.12
CA PHE A 166 7.96 -1.73 15.49
C PHE A 166 8.63 -1.04 14.30
N LYS A 167 7.83 -0.44 13.40
CA LYS A 167 8.38 0.26 12.22
C LYS A 167 9.28 1.43 12.59
N ASN A 168 8.93 2.22 13.59
CA ASN A 168 9.78 3.31 14.05
C ASN A 168 11.13 2.79 14.58
N ALA A 169 11.11 1.70 15.35
CA ALA A 169 12.34 1.07 15.84
C ALA A 169 13.18 0.48 14.68
N ASP A 170 12.53 -0.17 13.72
CA ASP A 170 13.14 -0.74 12.52
C ASP A 170 13.82 0.35 11.68
N MET A 171 13.15 1.47 11.42
CA MET A 171 13.71 2.60 10.68
C MET A 171 14.90 3.23 11.40
N GLN A 172 14.85 3.35 12.73
CA GLN A 172 15.98 3.84 13.51
C GLN A 172 17.18 2.88 13.39
N MET A 173 16.95 1.58 13.52
CA MET A 173 17.99 0.55 13.35
C MET A 173 18.63 0.61 11.95
N PHE A 174 17.82 0.76 10.90
CA PHE A 174 18.35 0.92 9.54
C PHE A 174 19.21 2.19 9.43
N GLY A 175 18.75 3.32 9.94
CA GLY A 175 19.52 4.58 9.93
C GLY A 175 20.85 4.48 10.67
N GLU A 176 20.90 3.75 11.78
CA GLU A 176 22.11 3.62 12.61
C GLU A 176 23.10 2.56 12.08
N HIS A 177 22.60 1.47 11.48
CA HIS A 177 23.43 0.27 11.23
C HIS A 177 23.48 -0.18 9.77
N SER A 178 22.69 0.40 8.87
CA SER A 178 22.56 -0.08 7.50
C SER A 178 22.75 1.04 6.47
N ALA A 179 23.82 1.82 6.59
CA ALA A 179 24.14 2.85 5.61
C ALA A 179 24.27 2.24 4.20
N CYS A 180 23.65 2.89 3.22
CA CYS A 180 23.61 2.43 1.84
C CYS A 180 24.12 3.51 0.87
N PRO A 181 25.44 3.81 0.86
CA PRO A 181 26.01 4.92 0.10
C PRO A 181 25.82 4.74 -1.42
N LEU A 182 25.86 3.51 -1.94
CA LEU A 182 25.62 3.27 -3.36
C LEU A 182 24.18 3.64 -3.77
N LEU A 183 23.18 3.22 -2.99
CA LEU A 183 21.80 3.60 -3.24
C LEU A 183 21.60 5.10 -3.05
N SER A 184 22.18 5.69 -2.01
CA SER A 184 22.12 7.12 -1.74
C SER A 184 22.72 7.95 -2.90
N SER A 185 23.75 7.45 -3.58
CA SER A 185 24.40 8.14 -4.71
C SER A 185 23.54 8.28 -5.95
N VAL A 186 22.46 7.49 -6.12
CA VAL A 186 21.53 7.61 -7.24
C VAL A 186 20.29 8.45 -6.91
N TYR A 187 20.22 8.99 -5.70
CA TYR A 187 19.18 9.91 -5.27
C TYR A 187 19.74 11.34 -5.15
N PRO A 188 19.40 12.24 -6.09
CA PRO A 188 19.91 13.62 -6.06
C PRO A 188 19.70 14.32 -4.72
N VAL A 189 18.54 14.11 -4.08
CA VAL A 189 18.24 14.70 -2.77
C VAL A 189 19.17 14.22 -1.65
N CYS A 190 19.69 13.00 -1.74
CA CYS A 190 20.67 12.47 -0.79
C CYS A 190 22.05 13.11 -1.02
N LEU A 191 22.43 13.28 -2.30
CA LEU A 191 23.69 13.94 -2.68
C LEU A 191 23.69 15.41 -2.27
N GLU A 192 22.62 16.14 -2.53
CA GLU A 192 22.45 17.55 -2.15
C GLU A 192 22.56 17.77 -0.65
N LYS A 193 21.97 16.87 0.15
CA LYS A 193 22.01 16.95 1.61
C LYS A 193 23.27 16.36 2.22
N GLY A 194 24.00 15.49 1.51
CA GLY A 194 25.09 14.69 2.06
C GLY A 194 24.65 13.71 3.14
N ILE A 195 23.41 13.20 3.03
CA ILE A 195 22.78 12.33 4.04
C ILE A 195 22.34 11.02 3.38
N ASP A 196 22.63 9.89 4.04
CA ASP A 196 22.23 8.57 3.58
C ASP A 196 20.70 8.43 3.47
N ILE A 197 20.26 7.63 2.53
CA ILE A 197 18.83 7.40 2.23
C ILE A 197 18.05 6.92 3.46
N TYR A 198 18.65 6.07 4.30
CA TYR A 198 18.04 5.57 5.54
C TYR A 198 18.21 6.53 6.74
N GLN A 199 19.01 7.59 6.61
CA GLN A 199 19.23 8.58 7.65
C GLN A 199 18.43 9.88 7.42
N GLY A 200 17.44 9.85 6.54
CA GLY A 200 16.59 11.01 6.22
C GLY A 200 17.07 11.80 4.99
N GLY A 201 17.89 11.21 4.14
CA GLY A 201 18.27 11.77 2.85
C GLY A 201 17.08 12.02 1.93
N THR A 202 16.10 11.12 1.94
CA THR A 202 14.84 11.23 1.18
C THR A 202 13.73 11.89 2.00
N PHE A 203 12.55 12.06 1.40
CA PHE A 203 11.36 12.51 2.12
C PHE A 203 10.93 11.44 3.14
N PRO A 204 10.84 11.78 4.42
CA PRO A 204 10.52 10.81 5.48
C PRO A 204 9.08 10.32 5.43
N LEU A 205 8.20 11.01 4.69
CA LEU A 205 6.75 10.79 4.70
C LEU A 205 6.30 9.47 4.08
N LEU A 206 7.09 8.89 3.17
CA LEU A 206 6.76 7.63 2.52
C LEU A 206 7.46 6.41 3.15
N SER A 207 8.21 6.60 4.24
CA SER A 207 8.95 5.53 4.90
C SER A 207 8.09 4.58 5.74
N HIS A 208 6.78 4.78 5.81
CA HIS A 208 5.87 4.05 6.73
C HIS A 208 4.64 3.49 6.02
N THR A 209 4.81 2.97 4.81
CA THR A 209 3.69 2.33 4.11
C THR A 209 3.33 1.02 4.80
N THR A 210 2.06 0.85 5.13
CA THR A 210 1.52 -0.38 5.70
C THR A 210 0.39 -0.90 4.83
N GLY A 211 0.60 -2.05 4.23
CA GLY A 211 -0.44 -2.78 3.49
C GLY A 211 -1.42 -3.46 4.46
N LEU A 212 -2.70 -3.41 4.14
CA LEU A 212 -3.74 -4.13 4.87
C LEU A 212 -4.14 -5.37 4.06
N GLY A 213 -3.64 -6.53 4.47
CA GLY A 213 -3.96 -7.82 3.86
C GLY A 213 -5.31 -8.36 4.31
N CYS A 214 -5.93 -9.20 3.47
CA CYS A 214 -7.17 -9.92 3.79
C CYS A 214 -8.40 -9.01 4.06
N LEU A 215 -8.48 -7.82 3.46
CA LEU A 215 -9.63 -6.92 3.66
C LEU A 215 -10.93 -7.48 3.10
N ALA A 216 -10.89 -8.19 1.97
CA ALA A 216 -12.07 -8.86 1.41
C ALA A 216 -12.59 -9.93 2.37
N ASP A 217 -11.69 -10.77 2.92
CA ASP A 217 -12.05 -11.80 3.90
C ASP A 217 -12.64 -11.19 5.18
N VAL A 218 -12.13 -10.01 5.60
CA VAL A 218 -12.71 -9.25 6.73
C VAL A 218 -14.12 -8.81 6.41
N GLY A 219 -14.35 -8.23 5.23
CA GLY A 219 -15.66 -7.78 4.80
C GLY A 219 -16.67 -8.92 4.76
N ASP A 220 -16.30 -10.05 4.15
CA ASP A 220 -17.13 -11.23 4.02
C ASP A 220 -17.41 -11.88 5.37
N SER A 221 -16.40 -11.99 6.25
CA SER A 221 -16.56 -12.54 7.60
C SER A 221 -17.50 -11.69 8.44
N LEU A 222 -17.34 -10.36 8.45
CA LEU A 222 -18.24 -9.45 9.16
C LEU A 222 -19.65 -9.49 8.60
N ALA A 223 -19.80 -9.59 7.27
CA ALA A 223 -21.12 -9.74 6.63
C ALA A 223 -21.80 -11.08 6.98
N ALA A 224 -21.03 -12.16 7.08
CA ALA A 224 -21.53 -13.46 7.51
C ALA A 224 -21.97 -13.43 8.98
N ILE A 225 -21.15 -12.89 9.87
CA ILE A 225 -21.46 -12.76 11.31
C ILE A 225 -22.73 -11.91 11.52
N LYS A 226 -22.92 -10.86 10.73
CA LYS A 226 -24.11 -9.98 10.84
C LYS A 226 -25.43 -10.70 10.47
N LYS A 227 -25.36 -11.80 9.72
CA LYS A 227 -26.55 -12.57 9.28
C LYS A 227 -27.01 -13.62 10.31
N VAL A 228 -26.16 -13.96 11.25
CA VAL A 228 -26.42 -14.93 12.32
C VAL A 228 -26.93 -14.21 13.55
#